data_0eeb6b3086ebc0040d7962c6e5e122a9
#
_entry.id   0eeb6b3086ebc0040d7962c6e5e122a9
#
_cell.length_a   1.000
_cell.length_b   1.000
_cell.length_c   1.000
_cell.angle_alpha   90.00
_cell.angle_beta   90.00
_cell.angle_gamma   90.00
#
_symmetry.space_group_name_H-M   'P 1'
#
loop_
_entity.id
_entity.type
_entity.pdbx_description
1 polymer ?
#
loop_
_entity_poly.entity_id
_entity_poly.type
_entity_poly.pdbx_seq_one_letter_code
_entity_poly.pdbx_strand_id
1 'polypeptide(L)'
;KINPIIIAVDGLSASGKGTIGKIIANYLGYEYLDTGLLYRAVAFKFITSKSAISIDKAIDIAKKIRLKDLDNPALRLEDCGNLASKLAESEKLRQELIIFQRNFPNKKKGAVLDGRDIGSVIFPNAKIKFFIVADLEVRAKRRNEEYKKIGIEHTITNIEKKLKERDKRDKTRKVSPLLCVSDAI
;
A
#
# COMPACT_ATOMS: atom_id res chain seq x y z
N LYS A 1 -22.95 9.61 16.62
CA LYS A 1 -22.00 8.73 15.91
C LYS A 1 -20.61 9.29 16.15
N ILE A 2 -19.72 8.50 16.75
CA ILE A 2 -18.31 8.92 16.91
C ILE A 2 -17.67 8.78 15.52
N ASN A 3 -17.21 9.90 14.96
CA ASN A 3 -16.41 9.85 13.73
C ASN A 3 -15.01 9.31 14.08
N PRO A 4 -14.54 8.24 13.43
CA PRO A 4 -13.23 7.67 13.72
C PRO A 4 -12.12 8.68 13.43
N ILE A 5 -11.09 8.70 14.27
CA ILE A 5 -9.90 9.50 14.03
C ILE A 5 -9.04 8.77 12.99
N ILE A 6 -8.73 9.46 11.90
CA ILE A 6 -7.91 8.91 10.81
C ILE A 6 -6.51 9.50 10.87
N ILE A 7 -5.51 8.62 10.80
CA ILE A 7 -4.10 8.95 10.62
C ILE A 7 -3.64 8.37 9.29
N ALA A 8 -3.20 9.22 8.39
CA ALA A 8 -2.67 8.85 7.10
C ALA A 8 -1.14 8.73 7.16
N VAL A 9 -0.58 7.66 6.59
CA VAL A 9 0.87 7.44 6.51
C VAL A 9 1.24 7.12 5.07
N ASP A 10 1.63 8.13 4.32
CA ASP A 10 2.05 7.98 2.93
C ASP A 10 3.56 7.97 2.77
N GLY A 11 4.05 7.51 1.64
CA GLY A 11 5.48 7.49 1.37
C GLY A 11 5.91 6.41 0.38
N LEU A 12 7.18 6.42 0.02
CA LEU A 12 7.79 5.51 -0.95
C LEU A 12 7.81 4.04 -0.47
N SER A 13 8.07 3.13 -1.40
CA SER A 13 8.24 1.70 -1.07
C SER A 13 9.46 1.50 -0.16
N ALA A 14 9.33 0.65 0.86
CA ALA A 14 10.37 0.35 1.84
C ALA A 14 10.87 1.57 2.66
N SER A 15 10.12 2.67 2.72
CA SER A 15 10.48 3.85 3.52
C SER A 15 10.35 3.64 5.04
N GLY A 16 9.70 2.56 5.47
CA GLY A 16 9.43 2.28 6.89
C GLY A 16 8.02 2.70 7.35
N LYS A 17 7.19 3.25 6.44
CA LYS A 17 5.84 3.72 6.78
C LYS A 17 4.97 2.66 7.46
N GLY A 18 5.04 1.39 7.00
CA GLY A 18 4.28 0.30 7.62
C GLY A 18 4.70 0.02 9.07
N THR A 19 5.99 0.11 9.36
CA THR A 19 6.50 -0.03 10.74
C THR A 19 6.01 1.12 11.61
N ILE A 20 6.15 2.35 11.13
CA ILE A 20 5.69 3.55 11.84
C ILE A 20 4.18 3.51 12.03
N GLY A 21 3.42 3.18 10.99
CA GLY A 21 1.97 3.09 11.06
C GLY A 21 1.47 2.08 12.10
N LYS A 22 2.10 0.90 12.17
CA LYS A 22 1.80 -0.11 13.19
C LYS A 22 2.12 0.36 14.61
N ILE A 23 3.27 1.01 14.80
CA ILE A 23 3.66 1.56 16.12
C ILE A 23 2.62 2.57 16.57
N ILE A 24 2.22 3.50 15.70
CA ILE A 24 1.21 4.52 16.00
C ILE A 24 -0.14 3.87 16.33
N ALA A 25 -0.58 2.90 15.52
CA ALA A 25 -1.84 2.19 15.73
C ALA A 25 -1.86 1.48 17.07
N ASN A 26 -0.81 0.74 17.40
CA ASN A 26 -0.68 0.03 18.67
C ASN A 26 -0.67 0.99 19.87
N TYR A 27 0.08 2.09 19.77
CA TYR A 27 0.17 3.08 20.85
C TYR A 27 -1.18 3.75 21.15
N LEU A 28 -1.97 4.05 20.12
CA LEU A 28 -3.27 4.70 20.25
C LEU A 28 -4.45 3.71 20.44
N GLY A 29 -4.21 2.41 20.34
CA GLY A 29 -5.29 1.41 20.32
C GLY A 29 -6.20 1.55 19.09
N TYR A 30 -5.64 1.94 17.95
CA TYR A 30 -6.35 2.10 16.67
C TYR A 30 -6.12 0.88 15.78
N GLU A 31 -7.04 0.69 14.83
CA GLU A 31 -6.87 -0.32 13.80
C GLU A 31 -5.83 0.11 12.75
N TYR A 32 -5.15 -0.86 12.15
CA TYR A 32 -4.13 -0.61 11.13
C TYR A 32 -4.48 -1.29 9.81
N LEU A 33 -4.30 -0.59 8.70
CA LEU A 33 -4.47 -1.12 7.35
C LEU A 33 -3.29 -0.74 6.44
N ASP A 34 -2.54 -1.73 5.96
CA ASP A 34 -1.62 -1.60 4.81
C ASP A 34 -2.45 -1.67 3.52
N THR A 35 -2.80 -0.51 2.96
CA THR A 35 -3.65 -0.46 1.75
C THR A 35 -2.99 -1.04 0.51
N GLY A 36 -1.66 -1.10 0.49
CA GLY A 36 -0.91 -1.77 -0.57
C GLY A 36 -1.22 -3.26 -0.67
N LEU A 37 -1.62 -3.91 0.43
CA LEU A 37 -2.01 -5.32 0.44
C LEU A 37 -3.31 -5.58 -0.33
N LEU A 38 -4.20 -4.60 -0.43
CA LEU A 38 -5.42 -4.73 -1.24
C LEU A 38 -5.08 -4.95 -2.72
N TYR A 39 -4.20 -4.12 -3.27
CA TYR A 39 -3.73 -4.27 -4.66
C TYR A 39 -2.92 -5.55 -4.85
N ARG A 40 -2.15 -5.95 -3.83
CA ARG A 40 -1.39 -7.21 -3.85
C ARG A 40 -2.30 -8.44 -3.78
N ALA A 41 -3.40 -8.38 -3.05
CA ALA A 41 -4.39 -9.45 -3.03
C ALA A 41 -5.05 -9.65 -4.41
N VAL A 42 -5.37 -8.56 -5.13
CA VAL A 42 -5.84 -8.64 -6.52
C VAL A 42 -4.77 -9.26 -7.41
N ALA A 43 -3.52 -8.78 -7.33
CA ALA A 43 -2.40 -9.30 -8.11
C ALA A 43 -2.15 -10.79 -7.86
N PHE A 44 -2.20 -11.21 -6.60
CA PHE A 44 -2.00 -12.61 -6.20
C PHE A 44 -3.03 -13.55 -6.84
N LYS A 45 -4.29 -13.14 -6.94
CA LYS A 45 -5.33 -13.94 -7.61
C LYS A 45 -5.02 -14.16 -9.10
N PHE A 46 -4.47 -13.17 -9.79
CA PHE A 46 -4.02 -13.34 -11.18
C PHE A 46 -2.83 -14.31 -11.27
N ILE A 47 -1.82 -14.12 -10.41
CA ILE A 47 -0.62 -14.97 -10.40
C ILE A 47 -0.98 -16.44 -10.15
N THR A 48 -1.82 -16.71 -9.14
CA THR A 48 -2.19 -18.07 -8.77
C THR A 48 -3.14 -18.73 -9.76
N SER A 49 -4.05 -17.99 -10.36
CA SER A 49 -4.99 -18.51 -11.35
C SER A 49 -4.40 -18.64 -12.75
N LYS A 50 -3.17 -18.12 -12.97
CA LYS A 50 -2.52 -18.04 -14.29
C LYS A 50 -3.42 -17.45 -15.38
N SER A 51 -4.37 -16.61 -14.99
CA SER A 51 -5.34 -16.04 -15.92
C SER A 51 -4.82 -14.76 -16.54
N ALA A 52 -5.28 -14.46 -17.76
CA ALA A 52 -4.97 -13.21 -18.42
C ALA A 52 -5.42 -12.01 -17.56
N ILE A 53 -4.56 -10.99 -17.46
CA ILE A 53 -4.83 -9.79 -16.70
C ILE A 53 -5.85 -8.94 -17.46
N SER A 54 -6.99 -8.65 -16.83
CA SER A 54 -7.98 -7.69 -17.30
C SER A 54 -8.47 -6.82 -16.15
N ILE A 55 -8.83 -5.59 -16.47
CA ILE A 55 -9.29 -4.64 -15.43
C ILE A 55 -10.66 -5.06 -14.89
N ASP A 56 -11.56 -5.53 -15.73
CA ASP A 56 -12.89 -5.98 -15.28
C ASP A 56 -12.77 -7.15 -14.30
N LYS A 57 -11.92 -8.12 -14.61
CA LYS A 57 -11.63 -9.22 -13.69
C LYS A 57 -10.95 -8.75 -12.40
N ALA A 58 -10.08 -7.74 -12.48
CA ALA A 58 -9.46 -7.13 -11.30
C ALA A 58 -10.50 -6.48 -10.39
N ILE A 59 -11.50 -5.80 -10.95
CA ILE A 59 -12.62 -5.21 -10.22
C ILE A 59 -13.47 -6.28 -9.53
N ASP A 60 -13.79 -7.37 -10.24
CA ASP A 60 -14.56 -8.48 -9.68
C ASP A 60 -13.83 -9.18 -8.52
N ILE A 61 -12.51 -9.28 -8.62
CA ILE A 61 -11.68 -9.77 -7.52
C ILE A 61 -11.72 -8.77 -6.36
N ALA A 62 -11.53 -7.47 -6.64
CA ALA A 62 -11.50 -6.41 -5.62
C ALA A 62 -12.77 -6.38 -4.77
N LYS A 63 -13.95 -6.52 -5.39
CA LYS A 63 -15.25 -6.59 -4.71
C LYS A 63 -15.37 -7.73 -3.70
N LYS A 64 -14.58 -8.78 -3.87
CA LYS A 64 -14.63 -10.00 -3.05
C LYS A 64 -13.53 -10.06 -1.98
N ILE A 65 -12.59 -9.11 -1.97
CA ILE A 65 -11.50 -9.07 -0.99
C ILE A 65 -12.07 -8.83 0.41
N ARG A 66 -11.57 -9.57 1.38
CA ARG A 66 -11.86 -9.43 2.80
C ARG A 66 -10.57 -9.20 3.59
N LEU A 67 -10.66 -8.67 4.79
CA LEU A 67 -9.48 -8.42 5.65
C LEU A 67 -8.60 -9.67 5.83
N LYS A 68 -9.20 -10.84 6.03
CA LYS A 68 -8.47 -12.11 6.17
C LYS A 68 -7.60 -12.49 4.95
N ASP A 69 -7.95 -11.99 3.76
CA ASP A 69 -7.17 -12.26 2.55
C ASP A 69 -5.84 -11.49 2.54
N LEU A 70 -5.71 -10.46 3.41
CA LEU A 70 -4.51 -9.63 3.53
C LEU A 70 -3.44 -10.26 4.43
N ASP A 71 -3.76 -11.30 5.18
CA ASP A 71 -2.83 -11.98 6.09
C ASP A 71 -1.89 -12.96 5.38
N ASN A 72 -2.13 -13.22 4.09
CA ASN A 72 -1.31 -14.15 3.31
C ASN A 72 0.11 -13.60 3.09
N PRO A 73 1.17 -14.26 3.59
CA PRO A 73 2.55 -13.81 3.45
C PRO A 73 3.02 -13.74 1.98
N ALA A 74 2.45 -14.55 1.08
CA ALA A 74 2.78 -14.55 -0.34
C ALA A 74 2.44 -13.20 -1.02
N LEU A 75 1.58 -12.37 -0.46
CA LEU A 75 1.31 -11.03 -0.95
C LEU A 75 2.56 -10.13 -0.92
N ARG A 76 3.54 -10.43 -0.07
CA ARG A 76 4.77 -9.64 0.07
C ARG A 76 5.84 -10.01 -0.96
N LEU A 77 5.63 -11.07 -1.73
CA LEU A 77 6.52 -11.46 -2.82
C LEU A 77 6.63 -10.35 -3.88
N GLU A 78 7.76 -10.35 -4.57
CA GLU A 78 8.11 -9.31 -5.52
C GLU A 78 7.12 -9.22 -6.69
N ASP A 79 6.77 -10.35 -7.28
CA ASP A 79 5.86 -10.41 -8.43
C ASP A 79 4.49 -9.83 -8.08
N CYS A 80 3.96 -10.14 -6.88
CA CYS A 80 2.75 -9.51 -6.36
C CYS A 80 2.90 -7.99 -6.27
N GLY A 81 4.06 -7.52 -5.77
CA GLY A 81 4.31 -6.09 -5.65
C GLY A 81 4.42 -5.35 -6.97
N ASN A 82 5.05 -5.99 -7.97
CA ASN A 82 5.21 -5.42 -9.30
C ASN A 82 3.88 -5.36 -10.05
N LEU A 83 3.11 -6.45 -10.03
CA LEU A 83 1.79 -6.49 -10.66
C LEU A 83 0.82 -5.53 -9.94
N ALA A 84 0.82 -5.49 -8.62
CA ALA A 84 0.00 -4.57 -7.83
C ALA A 84 0.27 -3.09 -8.20
N SER A 85 1.55 -2.72 -8.39
CA SER A 85 1.91 -1.36 -8.79
C SER A 85 1.40 -1.00 -10.19
N LYS A 86 1.39 -1.95 -11.13
CA LYS A 86 0.81 -1.77 -12.47
C LYS A 86 -0.72 -1.67 -12.42
N LEU A 87 -1.37 -2.57 -11.68
CA LEU A 87 -2.83 -2.55 -11.50
C LEU A 87 -3.31 -1.26 -10.83
N ALA A 88 -2.51 -0.67 -9.95
CA ALA A 88 -2.81 0.59 -9.28
C ALA A 88 -2.82 1.82 -10.20
N GLU A 89 -2.43 1.69 -11.47
CA GLU A 89 -2.59 2.75 -12.48
C GLU A 89 -4.04 2.83 -13.02
N SER A 90 -4.84 1.77 -12.82
CA SER A 90 -6.24 1.75 -13.25
C SER A 90 -7.14 2.55 -12.31
N GLU A 91 -7.76 3.60 -12.85
CA GLU A 91 -8.73 4.42 -12.12
C GLU A 91 -9.92 3.59 -11.63
N LYS A 92 -10.48 2.74 -12.50
CA LYS A 92 -11.64 1.90 -12.17
C LYS A 92 -11.34 0.95 -11.00
N LEU A 93 -10.18 0.30 -11.00
CA LEU A 93 -9.79 -0.57 -9.90
C LEU A 93 -9.58 0.24 -8.61
N ARG A 94 -8.98 1.44 -8.70
CA ARG A 94 -8.79 2.30 -7.53
C ARG A 94 -10.13 2.71 -6.93
N GLN A 95 -11.09 3.11 -7.75
CA GLN A 95 -12.43 3.48 -7.28
C GLN A 95 -13.08 2.35 -6.47
N GLU A 96 -12.94 1.10 -6.93
CA GLU A 96 -13.46 -0.06 -6.18
C GLU A 96 -12.75 -0.25 -4.84
N LEU A 97 -11.41 -0.19 -4.83
CA LEU A 97 -10.64 -0.39 -3.60
C LEU A 97 -10.73 0.82 -2.63
N ILE A 98 -11.05 2.01 -3.10
CA ILE A 98 -11.34 3.18 -2.25
C ILE A 98 -12.55 2.92 -1.35
N ILE A 99 -13.56 2.23 -1.86
CA ILE A 99 -14.76 1.87 -1.07
C ILE A 99 -14.35 1.04 0.14
N PHE A 100 -13.51 0.02 -0.06
CA PHE A 100 -13.00 -0.80 1.03
C PHE A 100 -12.23 0.04 2.06
N GLN A 101 -11.30 0.87 1.58
CA GLN A 101 -10.43 1.70 2.43
C GLN A 101 -11.25 2.69 3.28
N ARG A 102 -12.23 3.36 2.67
CA ARG A 102 -13.09 4.32 3.37
C ARG A 102 -14.04 3.68 4.38
N ASN A 103 -14.44 2.43 4.13
CA ASN A 103 -15.28 1.68 5.06
C ASN A 103 -14.49 1.03 6.22
N PHE A 104 -13.17 0.89 6.09
CA PHE A 104 -12.35 0.23 7.09
C PHE A 104 -12.44 0.85 8.49
N PRO A 105 -12.44 2.20 8.67
CA PRO A 105 -12.55 2.83 9.99
C PRO A 105 -13.95 2.76 10.60
N ASN A 106 -14.96 2.35 9.87
CA ASN A 106 -16.34 2.36 10.35
C ASN A 106 -16.49 1.53 11.62
N LYS A 107 -17.19 2.09 12.62
CA LYS A 107 -17.41 1.49 13.96
C LYS A 107 -16.13 1.32 14.81
N LYS A 108 -15.03 1.99 14.43
CA LYS A 108 -13.77 1.99 15.17
C LYS A 108 -13.57 3.32 15.88
N LYS A 109 -12.73 3.35 16.94
CA LYS A 109 -12.31 4.61 17.59
C LYS A 109 -11.42 5.44 16.68
N GLY A 110 -10.56 4.78 15.94
CA GLY A 110 -9.67 5.39 14.97
C GLY A 110 -8.97 4.33 14.11
N ALA A 111 -8.34 4.78 13.04
CA ALA A 111 -7.57 3.92 12.15
C ALA A 111 -6.33 4.63 11.63
N VAL A 112 -5.25 3.87 11.48
CA VAL A 112 -4.03 4.24 10.80
C VAL A 112 -3.99 3.49 9.47
N LEU A 113 -3.97 4.22 8.37
CA LEU A 113 -3.85 3.63 7.04
C LEU A 113 -2.51 4.04 6.44
N ASP A 114 -1.78 3.07 5.90
CA ASP A 114 -0.58 3.38 5.13
C ASP A 114 -0.76 3.10 3.64
N GLY A 115 -0.16 3.95 2.81
CA GLY A 115 -0.29 3.84 1.37
C GLY A 115 0.58 4.80 0.56
N ARG A 116 -0.04 5.43 -0.43
CA ARG A 116 0.57 6.39 -1.35
C ARG A 116 -0.25 7.66 -1.52
N ASP A 117 -1.53 7.58 -1.23
CA ASP A 117 -2.53 8.60 -1.49
C ASP A 117 -3.59 8.67 -0.39
N ILE A 118 -3.23 8.20 0.81
CA ILE A 118 -4.17 8.18 1.93
C ILE A 118 -4.55 9.61 2.31
N GLY A 119 -3.56 10.47 2.55
CA GLY A 119 -3.77 11.85 2.96
C GLY A 119 -4.14 12.80 1.81
N SER A 120 -3.95 12.39 0.54
CA SER A 120 -4.29 13.23 -0.62
C SER A 120 -5.64 12.89 -1.24
N VAL A 121 -6.05 11.61 -1.27
CA VAL A 121 -7.24 11.14 -2.00
C VAL A 121 -8.22 10.36 -1.13
N ILE A 122 -7.74 9.38 -0.35
CA ILE A 122 -8.62 8.48 0.40
C ILE A 122 -9.28 9.22 1.56
N PHE A 123 -8.47 9.88 2.38
CA PHE A 123 -8.88 10.68 3.54
C PHE A 123 -8.20 12.06 3.52
N PRO A 124 -8.59 12.95 2.61
CA PRO A 124 -7.99 14.29 2.51
C PRO A 124 -8.19 15.13 3.78
N ASN A 125 -9.17 14.78 4.60
CA ASN A 125 -9.46 15.40 5.90
C ASN A 125 -8.93 14.56 7.08
N ALA A 126 -7.94 13.67 6.87
CA ALA A 126 -7.31 12.91 7.95
C ALA A 126 -6.77 13.87 9.03
N LYS A 127 -6.96 13.49 10.30
CA LYS A 127 -6.57 14.35 11.44
C LYS A 127 -5.07 14.62 11.51
N ILE A 128 -4.28 13.60 11.14
CA ILE A 128 -2.83 13.69 11.06
C ILE A 128 -2.39 13.00 9.78
N LYS A 129 -1.43 13.60 9.07
CA LYS A 129 -0.84 13.04 7.86
C LYS A 129 0.66 13.00 8.00
N PHE A 130 1.24 11.83 7.80
CA PHE A 130 2.68 11.64 7.73
C PHE A 130 3.11 11.32 6.32
N PHE A 131 4.22 11.90 5.88
CA PHE A 131 4.86 11.56 4.63
C PHE A 131 6.27 11.02 4.88
N ILE A 132 6.41 9.70 4.87
CA ILE A 132 7.65 9.02 5.28
C ILE A 132 8.61 8.92 4.11
N VAL A 133 9.79 9.51 4.28
CA VAL A 133 10.89 9.47 3.33
C VAL A 133 12.05 8.66 3.88
N ALA A 134 12.83 8.05 3.00
CA ALA A 134 14.12 7.45 3.30
C ALA A 134 14.92 7.36 2.02
N ASP A 135 16.24 7.47 2.13
CA ASP A 135 17.15 7.38 1.00
C ASP A 135 17.03 6.03 0.30
N LEU A 136 17.27 6.03 -1.00
CA LEU A 136 17.14 4.83 -1.82
C LEU A 136 18.01 3.67 -1.30
N GLU A 137 19.24 3.96 -0.93
CA GLU A 137 20.18 2.97 -0.41
C GLU A 137 19.65 2.32 0.88
N VAL A 138 19.11 3.12 1.81
CA VAL A 138 18.52 2.63 3.06
C VAL A 138 17.31 1.74 2.75
N ARG A 139 16.46 2.15 1.81
CA ARG A 139 15.28 1.38 1.40
C ARG A 139 15.67 0.08 0.70
N ALA A 140 16.72 0.10 -0.10
CA ALA A 140 17.24 -1.10 -0.77
C ALA A 140 17.82 -2.10 0.24
N LYS A 141 18.58 -1.63 1.23
CA LYS A 141 19.10 -2.49 2.33
C LYS A 141 17.94 -3.14 3.11
N ARG A 142 16.92 -2.37 3.52
CA ARG A 142 15.73 -2.90 4.21
C ARG A 142 15.02 -3.96 3.36
N ARG A 143 14.84 -3.72 2.06
CA ARG A 143 14.20 -4.66 1.16
C ARG A 143 15.04 -5.93 0.97
N ASN A 144 16.36 -5.81 0.93
CA ASN A 144 17.25 -6.95 0.83
C ASN A 144 17.17 -7.83 2.08
N GLU A 145 17.11 -7.23 3.27
CA GLU A 145 16.91 -7.97 4.53
C GLU A 145 15.56 -8.70 4.57
N GLU A 146 14.49 -8.06 4.07
CA GLU A 146 13.18 -8.71 3.94
C GLU A 146 13.24 -9.93 3.01
N TYR A 147 13.95 -9.83 1.87
CA TYR A 147 14.12 -10.94 0.94
C TYR A 147 14.96 -12.07 1.54
N LYS A 148 16.06 -11.77 2.21
CA LYS A 148 16.89 -12.77 2.88
C LYS A 148 16.12 -13.58 3.91
N LYS A 149 15.21 -12.95 4.67
CA LYS A 149 14.36 -13.64 5.67
C LYS A 149 13.44 -14.71 5.05
N ILE A 150 13.12 -14.59 3.77
CA ILE A 150 12.28 -15.54 3.04
C ILE A 150 13.08 -16.38 2.05
N GLY A 151 14.43 -16.39 2.16
CA GLY A 151 15.31 -17.22 1.33
C GLY A 151 15.48 -16.76 -0.11
N ILE A 152 15.20 -15.49 -0.41
CA ILE A 152 15.34 -14.90 -1.75
C ILE A 152 16.61 -14.06 -1.78
N GLU A 153 17.49 -14.33 -2.75
CA GLU A 153 18.70 -13.56 -2.97
C GLU A 153 18.54 -12.60 -4.14
N HIS A 154 18.88 -11.35 -3.90
CA HIS A 154 18.96 -10.30 -4.90
C HIS A 154 20.18 -9.41 -4.66
N THR A 155 20.77 -8.88 -5.73
CA THR A 155 21.80 -7.84 -5.58
C THR A 155 21.15 -6.52 -5.17
N ILE A 156 21.84 -5.75 -4.33
CA ILE A 156 21.39 -4.43 -3.90
C ILE A 156 21.09 -3.54 -5.12
N THR A 157 21.96 -3.55 -6.13
CA THR A 157 21.79 -2.78 -7.38
C THR A 157 20.48 -3.12 -8.10
N ASN A 158 20.10 -4.39 -8.15
CA ASN A 158 18.83 -4.81 -8.76
C ASN A 158 17.64 -4.31 -7.94
N ILE A 159 17.72 -4.40 -6.61
CA ILE A 159 16.68 -3.89 -5.70
C ILE A 159 16.51 -2.38 -5.89
N GLU A 160 17.62 -1.61 -5.93
CA GLU A 160 17.57 -0.17 -6.16
C GLU A 160 16.91 0.19 -7.49
N LYS A 161 17.28 -0.50 -8.58
CA LYS A 161 16.67 -0.29 -9.89
C LYS A 161 15.15 -0.48 -9.83
N LYS A 162 14.70 -1.58 -9.23
CA LYS A 162 13.26 -1.89 -9.08
C LYS A 162 12.53 -0.88 -8.20
N LEU A 163 13.17 -0.41 -7.12
CA LEU A 163 12.61 0.64 -6.28
C LEU A 163 12.48 1.96 -7.03
N LYS A 164 13.49 2.38 -7.80
CA LYS A 164 13.45 3.58 -8.65
C LYS A 164 12.30 3.51 -9.67
N GLU A 165 12.15 2.38 -10.35
CA GLU A 165 11.09 2.18 -11.35
C GLU A 165 9.70 2.27 -10.70
N ARG A 166 9.54 1.67 -9.51
CA ARG A 166 8.30 1.74 -8.75
C ARG A 166 8.01 3.15 -8.25
N ASP A 167 8.99 3.83 -7.70
CA ASP A 167 8.86 5.21 -7.23
C ASP A 167 8.44 6.14 -8.37
N LYS A 168 9.04 5.94 -9.55
CA LYS A 168 8.65 6.69 -10.75
C LYS A 168 7.17 6.45 -11.08
N ARG A 169 6.72 5.19 -11.16
CA ARG A 169 5.30 4.87 -11.41
C ARG A 169 4.39 5.51 -10.36
N ASP A 170 4.69 5.32 -9.08
CA ASP A 170 3.87 5.83 -7.99
C ASP A 170 3.74 7.37 -8.03
N LYS A 171 4.81 8.10 -8.44
CA LYS A 171 4.83 9.56 -8.55
C LYS A 171 4.19 10.10 -9.84
N THR A 172 4.32 9.37 -10.96
CA THR A 172 3.94 9.89 -12.29
C THR A 172 2.65 9.32 -12.84
N ARG A 173 2.02 8.36 -12.15
CA ARG A 173 0.70 7.85 -12.58
C ARG A 173 -0.32 8.98 -12.61
N LYS A 174 -1.22 8.93 -13.62
CA LYS A 174 -2.23 9.98 -13.84
C LYS A 174 -3.27 10.05 -12.72
N VAL A 175 -3.58 8.91 -12.10
CA VAL A 175 -4.61 8.81 -11.07
C VAL A 175 -3.96 8.57 -9.71
N SER A 176 -4.29 9.41 -8.75
CA SER A 176 -3.81 9.36 -7.36
C SER A 176 -2.27 9.21 -7.24
N PRO A 177 -1.48 10.10 -7.84
CA PRO A 177 -0.03 10.05 -7.71
C PRO A 177 0.39 10.16 -6.24
N LEU A 178 1.58 9.61 -5.93
CA LEU A 178 2.19 9.83 -4.61
C LEU A 178 2.58 11.30 -4.48
N LEU A 179 1.92 12.01 -3.60
CA LEU A 179 2.14 13.44 -3.32
C LEU A 179 2.37 13.64 -1.82
N CYS A 180 3.34 14.48 -1.48
CA CYS A 180 3.45 15.05 -0.15
C CYS A 180 2.51 16.27 -0.09
N VAL A 181 1.40 16.14 0.62
CA VAL A 181 0.44 17.24 0.78
C VAL A 181 0.98 18.29 1.75
N SER A 182 0.54 19.54 1.62
CA SER A 182 1.10 20.67 2.37
C SER A 182 0.91 20.59 3.88
N ASP A 183 -0.09 19.84 4.35
CA ASP A 183 -0.41 19.61 5.76
C ASP A 183 0.15 18.27 6.29
N ALA A 184 1.06 17.61 5.53
CA ALA A 184 1.77 16.43 6.01
C ALA A 184 3.06 16.80 6.75
N ILE A 185 3.36 15.98 7.74
CA ILE A 185 4.56 16.03 8.58
C ILE A 185 5.61 15.09 8.01
#